data_2a4fe18066991af9ab17a7c8ccce2f96
#
_entry.id   2a4fe18066991af9ab17a7c8ccce2f96
#
_cell.length_a   1.000
_cell.length_b   1.000
_cell.length_c   1.000
_cell.angle_alpha   90.00
_cell.angle_beta   90.00
_cell.angle_gamma   90.00
#
_symmetry.space_group_name_H-M   'P 1'
#
loop_
_entity.id
_entity.type
_entity.pdbx_description
1 polymer ?
#
loop_
_entity_poly.entity_id
_entity_poly.type
_entity_poly.pdbx_seq_one_letter_code
_entity_poly.pdbx_strand_id
1 'polypeptide(L)'
;MKKIWQEFKSFIKMISKGKKDVAVVMAAGGFMKASIPFLVFYFSAQILNNAIEGDYKVCVKSVAALLLSQFVCELVNRFCQKRIEVLGESCQQIIRQQMADKAFELQYEKFEKQETLDALRHAKLTAGGSGDIKDQVDTCYQIFVQFFSMCYSVVFFLLLLLKIDAEQKKTFFVSYGSTLLLIGLYAVVVIVNLYLGKILSAKQYEFIHANDHNNALGGYLDGIMTDERNSKDIRLYDLSKLFLGKFRQMVEGYSIYLQMGKVNGKYRGMIEGINQFAAGAAYLLAGMKALNGMIDIGNVILYAGVISQTVNCITEFGSQVISFQFCAEYLSVFDKFIQSPAMAYDGTLPIEKRDDGQYEFEFHDVSFAYPDCGTQVLSHVSLKFNIGEKMALVGQNGAGKTTLIKLLCRLYEPTEGTITLNGIDIWKYNYEEYTRAFSVVFQDFAMFSLPVGENIAASSAVDEERAWEVLDQVELSGRVRAMKDGLKTQLYNNNGAGVDVSGGEAQRLAIARALYKDAPFVILDEPTAALDPIAEAQIYENFNEMVKNKTAIYISHRMSSCKFCDRIVVLDTGSIAEMGTHDTLLAENGIYARLYQTQAQYYA
;
A
#
# COMPACT_ATOMS: atom_id res chain seq x y z
N MET A 1 -27.74 -6.11 8.41
CA MET A 1 -27.80 -7.30 7.54
C MET A 1 -27.87 -6.98 6.05
N LYS A 2 -28.80 -6.12 5.53
CA LYS A 2 -28.83 -5.79 4.09
C LYS A 2 -27.51 -5.18 3.58
N LYS A 3 -26.87 -4.27 4.31
CA LYS A 3 -25.60 -3.63 3.95
C LYS A 3 -24.47 -4.65 3.87
N ILE A 4 -24.32 -5.52 4.87
CA ILE A 4 -23.29 -6.58 4.91
C ILE A 4 -23.44 -7.53 3.72
N TRP A 5 -24.68 -7.92 3.40
CA TRP A 5 -24.95 -8.80 2.27
C TRP A 5 -24.61 -8.14 0.93
N GLN A 6 -24.84 -6.83 0.81
CA GLN A 6 -24.43 -6.08 -0.39
C GLN A 6 -22.91 -5.99 -0.52
N GLU A 7 -22.21 -5.71 0.58
CA GLU A 7 -20.75 -5.67 0.65
C GLU A 7 -20.14 -7.04 0.31
N PHE A 8 -20.67 -8.12 0.91
CA PHE A 8 -20.25 -9.50 0.61
C PHE A 8 -20.45 -9.84 -0.87
N LYS A 9 -21.62 -9.52 -1.43
CA LYS A 9 -21.92 -9.75 -2.85
C LYS A 9 -21.00 -8.93 -3.76
N SER A 10 -20.73 -7.68 -3.39
CA SER A 10 -19.79 -6.80 -4.12
C SER A 10 -18.39 -7.37 -4.09
N PHE A 11 -17.92 -7.82 -2.92
CA PHE A 11 -16.61 -8.45 -2.75
C PHE A 11 -16.48 -9.73 -3.58
N ILE A 12 -17.45 -10.65 -3.50
CA ILE A 12 -17.44 -11.87 -4.32
C ILE A 12 -17.44 -11.51 -5.83
N LYS A 13 -18.18 -10.48 -6.24
CA LYS A 13 -18.18 -10.01 -7.62
C LYS A 13 -16.82 -9.43 -8.03
N MET A 14 -16.15 -8.71 -7.13
CA MET A 14 -14.81 -8.15 -7.34
C MET A 14 -13.78 -9.27 -7.55
N ILE A 15 -13.69 -10.22 -6.62
CA ILE A 15 -12.74 -11.34 -6.74
C ILE A 15 -13.07 -12.31 -7.88
N SER A 16 -14.33 -12.34 -8.35
CA SER A 16 -14.78 -13.18 -9.48
C SER A 16 -14.63 -12.51 -10.84
N LYS A 17 -14.23 -11.23 -10.92
CA LYS A 17 -14.06 -10.52 -12.21
C LYS A 17 -13.08 -11.17 -13.19
N GLY A 18 -12.30 -12.17 -12.74
CA GLY A 18 -11.42 -12.95 -13.61
C GLY A 18 -11.74 -14.45 -13.73
N LYS A 19 -12.53 -15.02 -12.81
CA LYS A 19 -12.77 -16.48 -12.74
C LYS A 19 -14.16 -16.74 -12.15
N LYS A 20 -15.12 -17.11 -13.02
CA LYS A 20 -16.52 -17.39 -12.63
C LYS A 20 -16.71 -18.56 -11.65
N ASP A 21 -15.70 -19.39 -11.48
CA ASP A 21 -15.69 -20.60 -10.67
C ASP A 21 -15.33 -20.38 -9.18
N VAL A 22 -14.91 -19.17 -8.78
CA VAL A 22 -14.45 -18.89 -7.42
C VAL A 22 -15.50 -19.22 -6.35
N ALA A 23 -16.72 -18.72 -6.53
CA ALA A 23 -17.81 -18.98 -5.60
C ALA A 23 -18.17 -20.49 -5.53
N VAL A 24 -18.08 -21.17 -6.67
CA VAL A 24 -18.31 -22.62 -6.76
C VAL A 24 -17.22 -23.39 -6.01
N VAL A 25 -15.95 -22.99 -6.17
CA VAL A 25 -14.82 -23.61 -5.47
C VAL A 25 -14.92 -23.39 -3.95
N MET A 26 -15.27 -22.17 -3.51
CA MET A 26 -15.49 -21.86 -2.11
C MET A 26 -16.65 -22.68 -1.51
N ALA A 27 -17.76 -22.78 -2.25
CA ALA A 27 -18.92 -23.56 -1.83
C ALA A 27 -18.60 -25.06 -1.78
N ALA A 28 -17.94 -25.62 -2.79
CA ALA A 28 -17.57 -27.04 -2.82
C ALA A 28 -16.59 -27.41 -1.72
N GLY A 29 -15.53 -26.60 -1.54
CA GLY A 29 -14.58 -26.81 -0.44
C GLY A 29 -15.23 -26.67 0.94
N GLY A 30 -16.07 -25.63 1.12
CA GLY A 30 -16.83 -25.40 2.34
C GLY A 30 -17.80 -26.53 2.67
N PHE A 31 -18.52 -27.05 1.68
CA PHE A 31 -19.41 -28.20 1.82
C PHE A 31 -18.64 -29.44 2.29
N MET A 32 -17.51 -29.76 1.64
CA MET A 32 -16.69 -30.92 2.01
C MET A 32 -16.08 -30.78 3.39
N LYS A 33 -15.51 -29.62 3.72
CA LYS A 33 -14.93 -29.37 5.05
C LYS A 33 -15.98 -29.45 6.16
N ALA A 34 -17.16 -28.88 5.92
CA ALA A 34 -18.27 -28.88 6.85
C ALA A 34 -18.81 -30.29 7.15
N SER A 35 -18.73 -31.22 6.17
CA SER A 35 -19.23 -32.60 6.35
C SER A 35 -18.39 -33.45 7.32
N ILE A 36 -17.08 -33.16 7.44
CA ILE A 36 -16.13 -34.00 8.18
C ILE A 36 -16.56 -34.28 9.63
N PRO A 37 -16.89 -33.28 10.49
CA PRO A 37 -17.31 -33.56 11.87
C PRO A 37 -18.56 -34.46 11.96
N PHE A 38 -19.52 -34.26 11.07
CA PHE A 38 -20.77 -35.01 11.05
C PHE A 38 -20.57 -36.47 10.64
N LEU A 39 -19.66 -36.70 9.65
CA LEU A 39 -19.23 -38.06 9.30
C LEU A 39 -18.58 -38.78 10.48
N VAL A 40 -17.70 -38.06 11.22
CA VAL A 40 -17.09 -38.62 12.44
C VAL A 40 -18.14 -39.02 13.45
N PHE A 41 -19.08 -38.13 13.77
CA PHE A 41 -20.14 -38.45 14.76
C PHE A 41 -21.00 -39.62 14.31
N TYR A 42 -21.41 -39.65 13.06
CA TYR A 42 -22.25 -40.71 12.50
C TYR A 42 -21.58 -42.09 12.53
N PHE A 43 -20.37 -42.20 11.98
CA PHE A 43 -19.67 -43.48 11.94
C PHE A 43 -19.18 -43.91 13.35
N SER A 44 -18.79 -42.98 14.22
CA SER A 44 -18.44 -43.30 15.61
C SER A 44 -19.62 -43.91 16.38
N ALA A 45 -20.81 -43.37 16.16
CA ALA A 45 -22.04 -43.95 16.75
C ALA A 45 -22.30 -45.36 16.23
N GLN A 46 -22.16 -45.60 14.91
CA GLN A 46 -22.32 -46.95 14.33
C GLN A 46 -21.26 -47.93 14.84
N ILE A 47 -20.01 -47.52 14.90
CA ILE A 47 -18.92 -48.38 15.40
C ILE A 47 -19.21 -48.83 16.85
N LEU A 48 -19.63 -47.87 17.69
CA LEU A 48 -19.92 -48.20 19.11
C LEU A 48 -21.13 -49.11 19.26
N ASN A 49 -22.22 -48.85 18.54
CA ASN A 49 -23.41 -49.70 18.59
C ASN A 49 -23.13 -51.14 18.14
N ASN A 50 -22.46 -51.32 16.97
CA ASN A 50 -22.11 -52.64 16.46
C ASN A 50 -21.05 -53.35 17.32
N ALA A 51 -20.16 -52.59 18.02
CA ALA A 51 -19.21 -53.16 18.95
C ALA A 51 -19.92 -53.76 20.21
N ILE A 52 -20.96 -53.09 20.68
CA ILE A 52 -21.80 -53.58 21.81
C ILE A 52 -22.58 -54.82 21.39
N GLU A 53 -23.08 -54.89 20.16
CA GLU A 53 -23.78 -56.03 19.61
C GLU A 53 -22.85 -57.19 19.23
N GLY A 54 -21.51 -57.00 19.26
CA GLY A 54 -20.51 -58.01 18.95
C GLY A 54 -20.28 -58.28 17.47
N ASP A 55 -20.81 -57.44 16.59
CA ASP A 55 -20.60 -57.56 15.13
C ASP A 55 -19.33 -56.82 14.68
N TYR A 56 -18.17 -57.44 14.93
CA TYR A 56 -16.84 -56.87 14.58
C TYR A 56 -16.62 -56.67 13.08
N LYS A 57 -17.34 -57.44 12.20
CA LYS A 57 -17.21 -57.28 10.74
C LYS A 57 -17.82 -55.96 10.27
N VAL A 58 -18.95 -55.56 10.85
CA VAL A 58 -19.59 -54.30 10.55
C VAL A 58 -18.80 -53.14 11.14
N CYS A 59 -18.21 -53.30 12.35
CA CYS A 59 -17.31 -52.32 12.93
C CYS A 59 -16.13 -52.00 11.99
N VAL A 60 -15.44 -53.02 11.48
CA VAL A 60 -14.29 -52.81 10.55
C VAL A 60 -14.71 -52.11 9.27
N LYS A 61 -15.89 -52.47 8.70
CA LYS A 61 -16.44 -51.77 7.52
C LYS A 61 -16.77 -50.31 7.81
N SER A 62 -17.33 -50.01 8.98
CA SER A 62 -17.67 -48.64 9.40
C SER A 62 -16.42 -47.81 9.61
N VAL A 63 -15.34 -48.36 10.19
CA VAL A 63 -14.04 -47.69 10.30
C VAL A 63 -13.44 -47.41 8.91
N ALA A 64 -13.45 -48.39 8.02
CA ALA A 64 -12.95 -48.21 6.65
C ALA A 64 -13.74 -47.13 5.89
N ALA A 65 -15.07 -47.13 6.03
CA ALA A 65 -15.94 -46.12 5.42
C ALA A 65 -15.68 -44.71 5.98
N LEU A 66 -15.45 -44.59 7.30
CA LEU A 66 -15.07 -43.33 7.94
C LEU A 66 -13.77 -42.80 7.38
N LEU A 67 -12.72 -43.63 7.38
CA LEU A 67 -11.39 -43.21 6.87
C LEU A 67 -11.43 -42.83 5.40
N LEU A 68 -12.15 -43.61 4.57
CA LEU A 68 -12.27 -43.31 3.14
C LEU A 68 -13.05 -42.01 2.91
N SER A 69 -14.17 -41.82 3.58
CA SER A 69 -14.98 -40.62 3.45
C SER A 69 -14.25 -39.36 3.91
N GLN A 70 -13.55 -39.42 5.05
CA GLN A 70 -12.70 -38.33 5.52
C GLN A 70 -11.56 -38.01 4.53
N PHE A 71 -10.88 -39.05 4.00
CA PHE A 71 -9.81 -38.86 3.03
C PHE A 71 -10.32 -38.16 1.77
N VAL A 72 -11.45 -38.58 1.22
CA VAL A 72 -12.04 -37.96 0.03
C VAL A 72 -12.44 -36.50 0.32
N CYS A 73 -13.12 -36.25 1.42
CA CYS A 73 -13.55 -34.90 1.80
C CYS A 73 -12.34 -33.97 2.01
N GLU A 74 -11.30 -34.45 2.71
CA GLU A 74 -10.10 -33.64 2.95
C GLU A 74 -9.30 -33.41 1.67
N LEU A 75 -9.21 -34.39 0.77
CA LEU A 75 -8.52 -34.25 -0.52
C LEU A 75 -9.19 -33.18 -1.39
N VAL A 76 -10.53 -33.21 -1.51
CA VAL A 76 -11.27 -32.19 -2.26
C VAL A 76 -11.14 -30.82 -1.57
N ASN A 77 -11.26 -30.78 -0.25
CA ASN A 77 -11.09 -29.57 0.53
C ASN A 77 -9.71 -28.93 0.29
N ARG A 78 -8.61 -29.70 0.37
CA ARG A 78 -7.25 -29.24 0.14
C ARG A 78 -7.04 -28.73 -1.29
N PHE A 79 -7.64 -29.38 -2.27
CA PHE A 79 -7.61 -28.89 -3.66
C PHE A 79 -8.30 -27.53 -3.79
N CYS A 80 -9.48 -27.37 -3.19
CA CYS A 80 -10.21 -26.11 -3.18
C CYS A 80 -9.44 -25.02 -2.43
N GLN A 81 -8.89 -25.34 -1.26
CA GLN A 81 -8.14 -24.42 -0.41
C GLN A 81 -6.90 -23.88 -1.12
N LYS A 82 -6.13 -24.75 -1.80
CA LYS A 82 -5.00 -24.30 -2.62
C LYS A 82 -5.41 -23.28 -3.69
N ARG A 83 -6.57 -23.48 -4.32
CA ARG A 83 -7.10 -22.53 -5.31
C ARG A 83 -7.50 -21.20 -4.68
N ILE A 84 -8.06 -21.23 -3.47
CA ILE A 84 -8.46 -20.05 -2.71
C ILE A 84 -7.23 -19.25 -2.26
N GLU A 85 -6.17 -19.92 -1.79
CA GLU A 85 -4.89 -19.30 -1.43
C GLU A 85 -4.25 -18.57 -2.61
N VAL A 86 -4.16 -19.25 -3.78
CA VAL A 86 -3.62 -18.63 -5.02
C VAL A 86 -4.47 -17.42 -5.45
N LEU A 87 -5.79 -17.49 -5.24
CA LEU A 87 -6.67 -16.36 -5.53
C LEU A 87 -6.38 -15.18 -4.59
N GLY A 88 -6.23 -15.43 -3.29
CA GLY A 88 -5.90 -14.41 -2.30
C GLY A 88 -4.60 -13.68 -2.66
N GLU A 89 -3.53 -14.42 -2.97
CA GLU A 89 -2.26 -13.86 -3.43
C GLU A 89 -2.41 -13.03 -4.73
N SER A 90 -3.19 -13.55 -5.69
CA SER A 90 -3.43 -12.84 -6.95
C SER A 90 -4.19 -11.52 -6.72
N CYS A 91 -5.20 -11.52 -5.86
CA CYS A 91 -5.94 -10.31 -5.49
C CYS A 91 -5.04 -9.28 -4.80
N GLN A 92 -4.15 -9.73 -3.92
CA GLN A 92 -3.20 -8.87 -3.24
C GLN A 92 -2.24 -8.17 -4.23
N GLN A 93 -1.75 -8.91 -5.22
CA GLN A 93 -0.90 -8.33 -6.28
C GLN A 93 -1.67 -7.31 -7.13
N ILE A 94 -2.91 -7.61 -7.51
CA ILE A 94 -3.76 -6.68 -8.27
C ILE A 94 -4.00 -5.38 -7.49
N ILE A 95 -4.28 -5.47 -6.19
CA ILE A 95 -4.45 -4.27 -5.34
C ILE A 95 -3.16 -3.45 -5.28
N ARG A 96 -2.00 -4.10 -5.10
CA ARG A 96 -0.70 -3.41 -5.11
C ARG A 96 -0.44 -2.70 -6.43
N GLN A 97 -0.75 -3.34 -7.54
CA GLN A 97 -0.62 -2.74 -8.86
C GLN A 97 -1.56 -1.54 -9.02
N GLN A 98 -2.84 -1.68 -8.69
CA GLN A 98 -3.82 -0.58 -8.77
C GLN A 98 -3.42 0.62 -7.90
N MET A 99 -2.82 0.35 -6.71
CA MET A 99 -2.29 1.42 -5.87
C MET A 99 -1.12 2.15 -6.53
N ALA A 100 -0.20 1.40 -7.14
CA ALA A 100 0.94 1.99 -7.83
C ALA A 100 0.48 2.80 -9.05
N ASP A 101 -0.40 2.24 -9.88
CA ASP A 101 -0.98 2.91 -11.05
C ASP A 101 -1.65 4.22 -10.60
N LYS A 102 -2.48 4.16 -9.55
CA LYS A 102 -3.15 5.34 -9.01
C LYS A 102 -2.20 6.39 -8.44
N ALA A 103 -1.15 5.96 -7.74
CA ALA A 103 -0.14 6.87 -7.20
C ALA A 103 0.58 7.64 -8.33
N PHE A 104 0.82 6.98 -9.48
CA PHE A 104 1.40 7.63 -10.66
C PHE A 104 0.41 8.56 -11.39
N GLU A 105 -0.89 8.30 -11.31
CA GLU A 105 -1.93 9.16 -11.91
C GLU A 105 -2.22 10.43 -11.09
N LEU A 106 -1.85 10.46 -9.81
CA LEU A 106 -2.10 11.61 -8.95
C LEU A 106 -1.20 12.79 -9.33
N GLN A 107 -1.76 14.01 -9.27
CA GLN A 107 -0.97 15.22 -9.37
C GLN A 107 0.07 15.29 -8.26
N TYR A 108 1.26 15.81 -8.56
CA TYR A 108 2.35 15.98 -7.61
C TYR A 108 1.91 16.76 -6.37
N GLU A 109 1.22 17.88 -6.55
CA GLU A 109 0.67 18.70 -5.47
C GLU A 109 -0.27 17.91 -4.53
N LYS A 110 -1.14 17.05 -5.10
CA LYS A 110 -2.06 16.21 -4.31
C LYS A 110 -1.33 15.09 -3.58
N PHE A 111 -0.26 14.57 -4.19
CA PHE A 111 0.54 13.51 -3.59
C PHE A 111 1.29 13.99 -2.33
N GLU A 112 1.67 15.27 -2.26
CA GLU A 112 2.33 15.85 -1.07
C GLU A 112 1.37 16.14 0.09
N LYS A 113 0.04 16.21 -0.15
CA LYS A 113 -0.94 16.48 0.91
C LYS A 113 -0.96 15.35 1.94
N GLN A 114 -0.96 15.72 3.22
CA GLN A 114 -0.98 14.75 4.33
C GLN A 114 -2.16 13.78 4.24
N GLU A 115 -3.32 14.27 3.82
CA GLU A 115 -4.54 13.45 3.64
C GLU A 115 -4.31 12.32 2.61
N THR A 116 -3.65 12.62 1.49
CA THR A 116 -3.33 11.63 0.45
C THR A 116 -2.29 10.62 0.92
N LEU A 117 -1.25 11.11 1.63
CA LEU A 117 -0.22 10.23 2.22
C LEU A 117 -0.83 9.29 3.27
N ASP A 118 -1.75 9.78 4.09
CA ASP A 118 -2.46 8.95 5.07
C ASP A 118 -3.39 7.94 4.37
N ALA A 119 -4.12 8.37 3.34
CA ALA A 119 -4.95 7.46 2.54
C ALA A 119 -4.11 6.37 1.85
N LEU A 120 -2.94 6.72 1.30
CA LEU A 120 -1.98 5.77 0.72
C LEU A 120 -1.43 4.80 1.77
N ARG A 121 -1.11 5.30 2.97
CA ARG A 121 -0.64 4.47 4.10
C ARG A 121 -1.70 3.45 4.50
N HIS A 122 -2.95 3.89 4.67
CA HIS A 122 -4.07 2.98 4.97
C HIS A 122 -4.33 1.99 3.84
N ALA A 123 -4.25 2.42 2.57
CA ALA A 123 -4.39 1.53 1.43
C ALA A 123 -3.27 0.46 1.39
N LYS A 124 -2.04 0.80 1.79
CA LYS A 124 -0.94 -0.19 1.92
C LYS A 124 -1.25 -1.28 2.96
N LEU A 125 -1.94 -0.96 4.05
CA LEU A 125 -2.36 -1.95 5.04
C LEU A 125 -3.34 -2.96 4.44
N THR A 126 -4.23 -2.54 3.54
CA THR A 126 -5.14 -3.43 2.80
C THR A 126 -4.39 -4.40 1.88
N ALA A 127 -3.22 -4.00 1.40
CA ALA A 127 -2.39 -4.78 0.47
C ALA A 127 -1.35 -5.69 1.12
N GLY A 128 -1.21 -5.70 2.45
CA GLY A 128 -0.19 -6.53 3.11
C GLY A 128 -0.10 -6.38 4.62
N GLY A 129 -1.14 -5.85 5.28
CA GLY A 129 -1.27 -5.77 6.74
C GLY A 129 -2.18 -6.84 7.32
N SER A 130 -2.40 -6.79 8.64
CA SER A 130 -3.41 -7.61 9.30
C SER A 130 -4.81 -7.23 8.81
N GLY A 131 -5.56 -8.19 8.29
CA GLY A 131 -6.88 -7.97 7.68
C GLY A 131 -6.80 -7.57 6.20
N ASP A 132 -5.73 -7.95 5.52
CA ASP A 132 -5.56 -7.72 4.09
C ASP A 132 -6.58 -8.49 3.23
N ILE A 133 -6.53 -8.30 1.93
CA ILE A 133 -7.47 -8.94 0.99
C ILE A 133 -7.36 -10.47 1.01
N LYS A 134 -6.18 -11.03 1.34
CA LYS A 134 -5.99 -12.47 1.45
C LYS A 134 -6.74 -13.02 2.66
N ASP A 135 -6.62 -12.37 3.82
CA ASP A 135 -7.37 -12.70 5.02
C ASP A 135 -8.88 -12.59 4.77
N GLN A 136 -9.31 -11.62 3.99
CA GLN A 136 -10.71 -11.43 3.64
C GLN A 136 -11.25 -12.53 2.72
N VAL A 137 -10.44 -13.01 1.78
CA VAL A 137 -10.78 -14.16 0.91
C VAL A 137 -10.92 -15.43 1.78
N ASP A 138 -10.02 -15.66 2.74
CA ASP A 138 -10.13 -16.80 3.66
C ASP A 138 -11.35 -16.66 4.57
N THR A 139 -11.62 -15.48 5.12
CA THR A 139 -12.84 -15.19 5.90
C THR A 139 -14.11 -15.52 5.12
N CYS A 140 -14.18 -15.15 3.84
CA CYS A 140 -15.29 -15.54 2.96
C CYS A 140 -15.42 -17.05 2.84
N TYR A 141 -14.31 -17.76 2.66
CA TYR A 141 -14.32 -19.21 2.62
C TYR A 141 -14.84 -19.83 3.92
N GLN A 142 -14.38 -19.34 5.09
CA GLN A 142 -14.85 -19.80 6.39
C GLN A 142 -16.36 -19.54 6.58
N ILE A 143 -16.89 -18.43 6.06
CA ILE A 143 -18.34 -18.17 6.07
C ILE A 143 -19.10 -19.28 5.33
N PHE A 144 -18.62 -19.73 4.15
CA PHE A 144 -19.21 -20.88 3.45
C PHE A 144 -19.13 -22.18 4.27
N VAL A 145 -17.98 -22.44 4.89
CA VAL A 145 -17.79 -23.62 5.76
C VAL A 145 -18.83 -23.62 6.88
N GLN A 146 -18.97 -22.51 7.61
CA GLN A 146 -19.91 -22.43 8.73
C GLN A 146 -21.36 -22.46 8.28
N PHE A 147 -21.68 -21.86 7.14
CA PHE A 147 -23.01 -21.95 6.54
C PHE A 147 -23.41 -23.41 6.25
N PHE A 148 -22.55 -24.20 5.60
CA PHE A 148 -22.83 -25.60 5.33
C PHE A 148 -22.84 -26.44 6.61
N SER A 149 -22.00 -26.13 7.60
CA SER A 149 -22.06 -26.78 8.93
C SER A 149 -23.41 -26.56 9.61
N MET A 150 -23.97 -25.34 9.49
CA MET A 150 -25.34 -25.08 9.99
C MET A 150 -26.38 -25.89 9.23
N CYS A 151 -26.27 -26.02 7.91
CA CYS A 151 -27.18 -26.86 7.12
C CYS A 151 -27.13 -28.34 7.56
N TYR A 152 -25.94 -28.90 7.74
CA TYR A 152 -25.75 -30.25 8.26
C TYR A 152 -26.34 -30.38 9.68
N SER A 153 -26.09 -29.42 10.56
CA SER A 153 -26.64 -29.39 11.92
C SER A 153 -28.17 -29.47 11.92
N VAL A 154 -28.83 -28.68 11.07
CA VAL A 154 -30.29 -28.68 10.94
C VAL A 154 -30.79 -30.04 10.46
N VAL A 155 -30.17 -30.66 9.46
CA VAL A 155 -30.56 -31.99 8.95
C VAL A 155 -30.45 -33.05 10.05
N PHE A 156 -29.29 -33.11 10.73
CA PHE A 156 -29.11 -34.11 11.81
C PHE A 156 -30.04 -33.85 13.01
N PHE A 157 -30.33 -32.57 13.31
CA PHE A 157 -31.27 -32.22 14.36
C PHE A 157 -32.71 -32.65 14.03
N LEU A 158 -33.15 -32.48 12.77
CA LEU A 158 -34.44 -32.97 12.30
C LEU A 158 -34.53 -34.49 12.36
N LEU A 159 -33.46 -35.21 11.96
CA LEU A 159 -33.39 -36.67 12.07
C LEU A 159 -33.48 -37.15 13.53
N LEU A 160 -32.93 -36.38 14.49
CA LEU A 160 -33.03 -36.63 15.91
C LEU A 160 -34.46 -36.49 16.40
N LEU A 161 -35.17 -35.45 15.96
CA LEU A 161 -36.59 -35.25 16.36
C LEU A 161 -37.51 -36.35 15.85
N LEU A 162 -37.25 -36.87 14.62
CA LEU A 162 -38.07 -37.93 14.01
C LEU A 162 -37.89 -39.30 14.67
N LYS A 163 -36.79 -39.56 15.40
CA LYS A 163 -36.50 -40.83 16.09
C LYS A 163 -37.05 -40.90 17.54
N ILE A 164 -37.71 -39.86 18.03
CA ILE A 164 -38.30 -39.86 19.38
C ILE A 164 -39.62 -40.59 19.33
N ASP A 165 -39.62 -41.85 19.75
CA ASP A 165 -40.85 -42.67 19.86
C ASP A 165 -41.80 -42.10 20.91
N ALA A 166 -43.06 -41.95 20.54
CA ALA A 166 -44.08 -41.25 21.33
C ALA A 166 -44.67 -42.10 22.51
N GLU A 167 -44.29 -43.37 22.64
CA GLU A 167 -45.03 -44.32 23.54
C GLU A 167 -44.48 -44.44 24.98
N GLN A 168 -43.28 -43.94 25.31
CA GLN A 168 -42.72 -44.03 26.68
C GLN A 168 -42.80 -42.72 27.47
N LYS A 169 -43.96 -42.42 28.05
CA LYS A 169 -44.19 -41.14 28.78
C LYS A 169 -44.19 -41.37 30.32
N LYS A 170 -43.04 -41.59 30.96
CA LYS A 170 -43.09 -41.72 32.46
C LYS A 170 -42.13 -40.81 33.25
N THR A 171 -41.15 -40.19 32.69
CA THR A 171 -40.23 -39.26 33.40
C THR A 171 -39.98 -37.97 32.60
N PHE A 172 -39.74 -36.85 33.29
CA PHE A 172 -39.43 -35.56 32.66
C PHE A 172 -38.28 -35.66 31.66
N PHE A 173 -37.23 -36.43 31.98
CA PHE A 173 -36.07 -36.62 31.13
C PHE A 173 -36.34 -37.41 29.83
N VAL A 174 -37.43 -38.13 29.81
CA VAL A 174 -37.91 -38.95 28.69
C VAL A 174 -38.88 -38.17 27.80
N SER A 175 -39.45 -37.08 28.33
CA SER A 175 -40.47 -36.29 27.64
C SER A 175 -39.89 -35.30 26.61
N TYR A 176 -40.74 -34.83 25.68
CA TYR A 176 -40.43 -33.72 24.80
C TYR A 176 -40.00 -32.45 25.55
N GLY A 177 -40.41 -32.28 26.82
CA GLY A 177 -40.06 -31.16 27.67
C GLY A 177 -38.55 -31.01 27.90
N SER A 178 -37.82 -32.10 28.08
CA SER A 178 -36.37 -32.09 28.26
C SER A 178 -35.63 -31.66 26.99
N THR A 179 -36.13 -32.04 25.81
CA THR A 179 -35.59 -31.64 24.51
C THR A 179 -35.85 -30.16 24.24
N LEU A 180 -37.06 -29.66 24.55
CA LEU A 180 -37.39 -28.24 24.45
C LEU A 180 -36.56 -27.39 25.41
N LEU A 181 -36.32 -27.88 26.64
CA LEU A 181 -35.45 -27.19 27.60
C LEU A 181 -34.01 -27.09 27.07
N LEU A 182 -33.50 -28.17 26.47
CA LEU A 182 -32.18 -28.17 25.86
C LEU A 182 -32.10 -27.15 24.69
N ILE A 183 -33.09 -27.12 23.80
CA ILE A 183 -33.18 -26.14 22.71
C ILE A 183 -33.20 -24.73 23.29
N GLY A 184 -33.98 -24.48 24.33
CA GLY A 184 -34.02 -23.18 25.01
C GLY A 184 -32.67 -22.79 25.60
N LEU A 185 -31.96 -23.72 26.26
CA LEU A 185 -30.62 -23.51 26.79
C LEU A 185 -29.65 -23.12 25.65
N TYR A 186 -29.65 -23.84 24.53
CA TYR A 186 -28.77 -23.57 23.41
C TYR A 186 -29.11 -22.25 22.71
N ALA A 187 -30.38 -21.89 22.61
CA ALA A 187 -30.77 -20.57 22.10
C ALA A 187 -30.19 -19.44 22.96
N VAL A 188 -30.25 -19.59 24.28
CA VAL A 188 -29.65 -18.64 25.23
C VAL A 188 -28.12 -18.59 25.04
N VAL A 189 -27.46 -19.74 24.95
CA VAL A 189 -26.00 -19.82 24.72
C VAL A 189 -25.60 -19.10 23.45
N VAL A 190 -26.31 -19.33 22.35
CA VAL A 190 -26.05 -18.62 21.06
C VAL A 190 -26.21 -17.11 21.22
N ILE A 191 -27.28 -16.65 21.84
CA ILE A 191 -27.52 -15.21 22.05
C ILE A 191 -26.39 -14.58 22.88
N VAL A 192 -26.02 -15.27 23.99
CA VAL A 192 -24.91 -14.79 24.86
C VAL A 192 -23.60 -14.77 24.10
N ASN A 193 -23.28 -15.81 23.34
CA ASN A 193 -22.04 -15.86 22.54
C ASN A 193 -21.98 -14.78 21.49
N LEU A 194 -23.08 -14.52 20.77
CA LEU A 194 -23.14 -13.42 19.79
C LEU A 194 -22.99 -12.04 20.47
N TYR A 195 -23.56 -11.88 21.66
CA TYR A 195 -23.41 -10.65 22.44
C TYR A 195 -21.96 -10.43 22.92
N LEU A 196 -21.34 -11.48 23.50
CA LEU A 196 -19.94 -11.45 23.94
C LEU A 196 -18.99 -11.24 22.75
N GLY A 197 -19.25 -11.90 21.63
CA GLY A 197 -18.50 -11.73 20.38
C GLY A 197 -18.56 -10.30 19.86
N LYS A 198 -19.74 -9.67 19.89
CA LYS A 198 -19.89 -8.25 19.50
C LYS A 198 -19.07 -7.32 20.41
N ILE A 199 -19.08 -7.55 21.74
CA ILE A 199 -18.29 -6.75 22.69
C ILE A 199 -16.80 -6.94 22.41
N LEU A 200 -16.37 -8.20 22.21
CA LEU A 200 -14.97 -8.53 21.91
C LEU A 200 -14.49 -7.79 20.65
N SER A 201 -15.25 -7.88 19.57
CA SER A 201 -14.90 -7.26 18.31
C SER A 201 -14.88 -5.73 18.40
N ALA A 202 -15.83 -5.12 19.10
CA ALA A 202 -15.83 -3.66 19.33
C ALA A 202 -14.57 -3.21 20.09
N LYS A 203 -14.15 -3.98 21.11
CA LYS A 203 -12.92 -3.68 21.86
C LYS A 203 -11.66 -3.91 21.04
N GLN A 204 -11.61 -4.96 20.22
CA GLN A 204 -10.50 -5.20 19.29
C GLN A 204 -10.35 -4.05 18.30
N TYR A 205 -11.46 -3.57 17.74
CA TYR A 205 -11.49 -2.42 16.85
C TYR A 205 -10.95 -1.14 17.53
N GLU A 206 -11.42 -0.85 18.75
CA GLU A 206 -10.93 0.28 19.55
C GLU A 206 -9.42 0.21 19.79
N PHE A 207 -8.90 -0.99 20.15
CA PHE A 207 -7.47 -1.19 20.37
C PHE A 207 -6.63 -1.03 19.09
N ILE A 208 -7.12 -1.50 17.95
CA ILE A 208 -6.40 -1.39 16.68
C ILE A 208 -6.27 0.08 16.29
N HIS A 209 -7.37 0.85 16.31
CA HIS A 209 -7.35 2.28 15.98
C HIS A 209 -6.52 3.10 16.97
N ALA A 210 -6.61 2.80 18.26
CA ALA A 210 -5.78 3.48 19.26
C ALA A 210 -4.27 3.22 19.05
N ASN A 211 -3.91 2.14 18.36
CA ASN A 211 -2.52 1.77 18.12
C ASN A 211 -1.99 2.20 16.73
N ASP A 212 -2.81 2.75 15.86
CA ASP A 212 -2.38 3.16 14.51
C ASP A 212 -1.21 4.16 14.53
N HIS A 213 -1.25 5.14 15.44
CA HIS A 213 -0.15 6.08 15.64
C HIS A 213 1.15 5.40 16.11
N ASN A 214 1.05 4.47 17.07
CA ASN A 214 2.20 3.73 17.58
C ASN A 214 2.79 2.78 16.53
N ASN A 215 1.93 2.14 15.72
CA ASN A 215 2.37 1.30 14.61
C ASN A 215 3.10 2.13 13.54
N ALA A 216 2.62 3.33 13.23
CA ALA A 216 3.29 4.25 12.31
C ALA A 216 4.66 4.70 12.86
N LEU A 217 4.72 5.08 14.14
CA LEU A 217 5.97 5.45 14.82
C LEU A 217 6.95 4.26 14.87
N GLY A 218 6.44 3.05 15.15
CA GLY A 218 7.23 1.82 15.18
C GLY A 218 7.88 1.53 13.82
N GLY A 219 7.09 1.58 12.75
CA GLY A 219 7.60 1.41 11.38
C GLY A 219 8.62 2.48 10.98
N TYR A 220 8.43 3.72 11.42
CA TYR A 220 9.40 4.81 11.20
C TYR A 220 10.72 4.55 11.95
N LEU A 221 10.65 4.20 13.23
CA LEU A 221 11.85 3.91 14.03
C LEU A 221 12.61 2.68 13.49
N ASP A 222 11.89 1.62 13.12
CA ASP A 222 12.49 0.43 12.51
C ASP A 222 13.20 0.79 11.20
N GLY A 223 12.54 1.57 10.33
CA GLY A 223 13.14 2.06 9.10
C GLY A 223 14.42 2.88 9.33
N ILE A 224 14.43 3.80 10.29
CA ILE A 224 15.63 4.58 10.61
C ILE A 224 16.76 3.71 11.16
N MET A 225 16.45 2.80 12.09
CA MET A 225 17.46 1.96 12.75
C MET A 225 18.08 0.92 11.81
N THR A 226 17.35 0.50 10.78
CA THR A 226 17.79 -0.53 9.82
C THR A 226 18.35 0.05 8.52
N ASP A 227 18.15 1.34 8.23
CA ASP A 227 18.69 2.00 7.05
C ASP A 227 20.18 2.32 7.23
N GLU A 228 21.03 1.75 6.37
CA GLU A 228 22.48 1.97 6.35
C GLU A 228 22.85 3.46 6.24
N ARG A 229 22.07 4.24 5.51
CA ARG A 229 22.33 5.68 5.28
C ARG A 229 22.35 6.48 6.60
N ASN A 230 21.51 6.09 7.55
CA ASN A 230 21.42 6.74 8.87
C ASN A 230 22.50 6.26 9.85
N SER A 231 23.21 5.17 9.52
CA SER A 231 24.12 4.46 10.41
C SER A 231 25.29 5.34 10.90
N LYS A 232 25.77 6.27 10.07
CA LYS A 232 26.88 7.21 10.42
C LYS A 232 26.43 8.15 11.52
N ASP A 233 25.30 8.84 11.34
CA ASP A 233 24.80 9.84 12.28
C ASP A 233 24.37 9.19 13.59
N ILE A 234 23.71 8.02 13.52
CA ILE A 234 23.35 7.25 14.71
C ILE A 234 24.56 6.94 15.58
N ARG A 235 25.72 6.58 14.98
CA ARG A 235 26.94 6.26 15.71
C ARG A 235 27.68 7.50 16.20
N LEU A 236 27.83 8.52 15.32
CA LEU A 236 28.58 9.73 15.66
C LEU A 236 27.94 10.54 16.78
N TYR A 237 26.62 10.59 16.79
CA TYR A 237 25.87 11.36 17.81
C TYR A 237 25.32 10.49 18.94
N ASP A 238 25.70 9.21 19.04
CA ASP A 238 25.21 8.23 20.03
C ASP A 238 23.68 8.22 20.15
N LEU A 239 23.00 8.31 19.01
CA LEU A 239 21.53 8.34 18.93
C LEU A 239 20.88 7.00 19.28
N SER A 240 21.67 5.94 19.43
CA SER A 240 21.18 4.60 19.78
C SER A 240 20.34 4.60 21.05
N LYS A 241 20.77 5.31 22.09
CA LYS A 241 20.03 5.43 23.36
C LYS A 241 18.69 6.16 23.18
N LEU A 242 18.68 7.19 22.31
CA LEU A 242 17.46 7.95 22.01
C LEU A 242 16.44 7.06 21.30
N PHE A 243 16.86 6.41 20.21
CA PHE A 243 15.96 5.55 19.41
C PHE A 243 15.49 4.34 20.20
N LEU A 244 16.38 3.64 20.90
CA LEU A 244 16.02 2.54 21.80
C LEU A 244 15.12 2.99 22.94
N GLY A 245 15.32 4.19 23.48
CA GLY A 245 14.46 4.79 24.49
C GLY A 245 13.04 5.03 23.95
N LYS A 246 12.93 5.63 22.77
CA LYS A 246 11.64 5.84 22.08
C LYS A 246 10.96 4.50 21.73
N PHE A 247 11.72 3.55 21.24
CA PHE A 247 11.23 2.21 20.93
C PHE A 247 10.74 1.49 22.20
N ARG A 248 11.50 1.58 23.33
CA ARG A 248 11.06 1.03 24.62
C ARG A 248 9.79 1.72 25.13
N GLN A 249 9.70 3.03 25.01
CA GLN A 249 8.51 3.80 25.38
C GLN A 249 7.28 3.39 24.57
N MET A 250 7.47 3.12 23.27
CA MET A 250 6.46 2.55 22.41
C MET A 250 6.13 1.11 22.82
N VAL A 251 7.14 0.28 23.13
CA VAL A 251 6.98 -1.10 23.60
C VAL A 251 6.41 -1.16 25.02
N GLU A 252 6.71 -0.22 25.90
CA GLU A 252 6.05 -0.08 27.22
C GLU A 252 4.59 0.38 27.07
N GLY A 253 4.24 1.11 25.99
CA GLY A 253 2.88 1.23 25.45
C GLY A 253 2.27 -0.14 25.03
N TYR A 254 3.05 -1.23 24.96
CA TYR A 254 2.62 -2.65 24.81
C TYR A 254 1.64 -3.12 25.88
N SER A 255 1.38 -2.29 26.86
CA SER A 255 0.19 -2.46 27.71
C SER A 255 -1.08 -2.65 26.86
N ILE A 256 -1.13 -2.09 25.63
CA ILE A 256 -2.25 -2.26 24.70
C ILE A 256 -2.34 -3.71 24.23
N TYR A 257 -1.24 -4.34 23.77
CA TYR A 257 -1.25 -5.75 23.35
C TYR A 257 -1.51 -6.69 24.54
N LEU A 258 -0.96 -6.38 25.72
CA LEU A 258 -1.26 -7.09 26.95
C LEU A 258 -2.74 -6.92 27.35
N GLN A 259 -3.29 -5.71 27.22
CA GLN A 259 -4.71 -5.45 27.47
C GLN A 259 -5.57 -6.17 26.45
N MET A 260 -5.21 -6.15 25.17
CA MET A 260 -5.88 -6.90 24.11
C MET A 260 -5.82 -8.42 24.39
N GLY A 261 -4.66 -8.94 24.80
CA GLY A 261 -4.50 -10.34 25.22
C GLY A 261 -5.39 -10.71 26.41
N LYS A 262 -5.45 -9.85 27.44
CA LYS A 262 -6.34 -10.03 28.59
C LYS A 262 -7.82 -9.97 28.19
N VAL A 263 -8.20 -9.04 27.33
CA VAL A 263 -9.57 -8.90 26.82
C VAL A 263 -9.94 -10.13 25.99
N ASN A 264 -9.08 -10.56 25.06
CA ASN A 264 -9.27 -11.75 24.24
C ASN A 264 -9.39 -13.01 25.12
N GLY A 265 -8.47 -13.20 26.07
CA GLY A 265 -8.49 -14.34 26.99
C GLY A 265 -9.76 -14.36 27.83
N LYS A 266 -10.19 -13.21 28.35
CA LYS A 266 -11.42 -13.10 29.14
C LYS A 266 -12.67 -13.47 28.33
N TYR A 267 -12.90 -12.80 27.20
CA TYR A 267 -14.16 -13.01 26.45
C TYR A 267 -14.18 -14.34 25.70
N ARG A 268 -13.06 -14.75 25.07
CA ARG A 268 -12.97 -16.07 24.43
C ARG A 268 -13.06 -17.18 25.46
N GLY A 269 -12.43 -17.03 26.63
CA GLY A 269 -12.56 -18.00 27.73
C GLY A 269 -13.99 -18.13 28.26
N MET A 270 -14.74 -17.01 28.35
CA MET A 270 -16.15 -17.04 28.71
C MET A 270 -17.00 -17.78 27.66
N ILE A 271 -16.80 -17.44 26.35
CA ILE A 271 -17.50 -18.09 25.24
C ILE A 271 -17.22 -19.59 25.24
N GLU A 272 -15.96 -20.00 25.35
CA GLU A 272 -15.56 -21.39 25.35
C GLU A 272 -16.09 -22.13 26.61
N GLY A 273 -15.99 -21.51 27.79
CA GLY A 273 -16.54 -22.08 29.01
C GLY A 273 -18.06 -22.32 28.94
N ILE A 274 -18.81 -21.37 28.37
CA ILE A 274 -20.25 -21.51 28.15
C ILE A 274 -20.53 -22.64 27.14
N ASN A 275 -19.75 -22.74 26.06
CA ASN A 275 -19.87 -23.80 25.05
C ASN A 275 -19.63 -25.20 25.68
N GLN A 276 -18.57 -25.33 26.49
CA GLN A 276 -18.26 -26.61 27.16
C GLN A 276 -19.31 -26.99 28.18
N PHE A 277 -19.87 -26.02 28.93
CA PHE A 277 -20.98 -26.28 29.84
C PHE A 277 -22.23 -26.77 29.08
N ALA A 278 -22.56 -26.12 27.97
CA ALA A 278 -23.66 -26.51 27.10
C ALA A 278 -23.43 -27.92 26.51
N ALA A 279 -22.20 -28.22 26.05
CA ALA A 279 -21.83 -29.56 25.59
C ALA A 279 -22.04 -30.64 26.70
N GLY A 280 -21.57 -30.34 27.92
CA GLY A 280 -21.80 -31.22 29.08
C GLY A 280 -23.29 -31.50 29.35
N ALA A 281 -24.14 -30.48 29.26
CA ALA A 281 -25.59 -30.63 29.39
C ALA A 281 -26.18 -31.51 28.28
N ALA A 282 -25.70 -31.40 27.04
CA ALA A 282 -26.11 -32.25 25.92
C ALA A 282 -25.74 -33.72 26.15
N TYR A 283 -24.48 -33.98 26.57
CA TYR A 283 -24.02 -35.32 26.89
C TYR A 283 -24.83 -35.94 28.05
N LEU A 284 -25.10 -35.16 29.09
CA LEU A 284 -25.89 -35.62 30.23
C LEU A 284 -27.31 -36.01 29.81
N LEU A 285 -27.99 -35.14 29.03
CA LEU A 285 -29.35 -35.43 28.56
C LEU A 285 -29.38 -36.61 27.58
N ALA A 286 -28.45 -36.70 26.64
CA ALA A 286 -28.34 -37.82 25.72
C ALA A 286 -28.05 -39.14 26.49
N GLY A 287 -27.13 -39.10 27.45
CA GLY A 287 -26.81 -40.24 28.31
C GLY A 287 -28.03 -40.74 29.15
N MET A 288 -28.79 -39.78 29.72
CA MET A 288 -30.03 -40.16 30.46
C MET A 288 -31.08 -40.78 29.53
N LYS A 289 -31.22 -40.32 28.30
CA LYS A 289 -32.10 -40.95 27.29
C LYS A 289 -31.63 -42.36 26.91
N ALA A 290 -30.33 -42.57 26.79
CA ALA A 290 -29.76 -43.88 26.51
C ALA A 290 -29.97 -44.86 27.67
N LEU A 291 -29.75 -44.41 28.92
CA LEU A 291 -30.01 -45.24 30.11
C LEU A 291 -31.49 -45.66 30.25
N ASN A 292 -32.41 -44.87 29.73
CA ASN A 292 -33.83 -45.20 29.69
C ASN A 292 -34.25 -46.00 28.42
N GLY A 293 -33.27 -46.46 27.62
CA GLY A 293 -33.51 -47.30 26.43
C GLY A 293 -34.15 -46.57 25.23
N MET A 294 -34.18 -45.22 25.24
CA MET A 294 -34.78 -44.44 24.13
C MET A 294 -33.86 -44.31 22.93
N ILE A 295 -32.58 -44.32 23.16
CA ILE A 295 -31.53 -44.22 22.12
C ILE A 295 -30.43 -45.22 22.45
N ASP A 296 -29.77 -45.74 21.43
CA ASP A 296 -28.60 -46.58 21.59
C ASP A 296 -27.43 -45.79 22.16
N ILE A 297 -26.54 -46.46 22.89
CA ILE A 297 -25.40 -45.84 23.57
C ILE A 297 -24.50 -45.09 22.57
N GLY A 298 -24.28 -45.64 21.39
CA GLY A 298 -23.50 -44.97 20.33
C GLY A 298 -24.15 -43.67 19.85
N ASN A 299 -25.48 -43.58 19.86
CA ASN A 299 -26.19 -42.38 19.46
C ASN A 299 -26.01 -41.19 20.43
N VAL A 300 -25.53 -41.45 21.68
CA VAL A 300 -25.14 -40.37 22.61
C VAL A 300 -24.03 -39.50 22.01
N ILE A 301 -23.01 -40.14 21.40
CA ILE A 301 -21.90 -39.42 20.74
C ILE A 301 -22.44 -38.60 19.56
N LEU A 302 -23.31 -39.20 18.74
CA LEU A 302 -23.90 -38.52 17.59
C LEU A 302 -24.68 -37.28 18.04
N TYR A 303 -25.61 -37.41 18.97
CA TYR A 303 -26.51 -36.32 19.35
C TYR A 303 -25.79 -35.21 20.12
N ALA A 304 -24.96 -35.57 21.11
CA ALA A 304 -24.19 -34.58 21.85
C ALA A 304 -23.17 -33.87 20.96
N GLY A 305 -22.51 -34.60 20.07
CA GLY A 305 -21.58 -34.04 19.09
C GLY A 305 -22.25 -33.06 18.09
N VAL A 306 -23.39 -33.46 17.50
CA VAL A 306 -24.14 -32.59 16.58
C VAL A 306 -24.64 -31.33 17.28
N ILE A 307 -25.16 -31.44 18.50
CA ILE A 307 -25.65 -30.28 19.26
C ILE A 307 -24.50 -29.33 19.58
N SER A 308 -23.38 -29.84 20.08
CA SER A 308 -22.18 -29.02 20.35
C SER A 308 -21.65 -28.34 19.08
N GLN A 309 -21.58 -29.07 17.95
CA GLN A 309 -21.16 -28.53 16.67
C GLN A 309 -22.12 -27.43 16.16
N THR A 310 -23.43 -27.55 16.44
CA THR A 310 -24.41 -26.52 16.09
C THR A 310 -24.10 -25.18 16.73
N VAL A 311 -23.76 -25.19 18.03
CA VAL A 311 -23.40 -23.95 18.75
C VAL A 311 -22.09 -23.36 18.20
N ASN A 312 -21.09 -24.23 18.00
CA ASN A 312 -19.81 -23.81 17.50
C ASN A 312 -19.95 -23.16 16.11
N CYS A 313 -20.65 -23.78 15.16
CA CYS A 313 -20.79 -23.23 13.82
C CYS A 313 -21.59 -21.90 13.78
N ILE A 314 -22.60 -21.72 14.64
CA ILE A 314 -23.34 -20.45 14.74
C ILE A 314 -22.45 -19.35 15.34
N THR A 315 -21.71 -19.67 16.40
CA THR A 315 -20.77 -18.74 17.05
C THR A 315 -19.67 -18.31 16.09
N GLU A 316 -19.04 -19.28 15.42
CA GLU A 316 -18.00 -19.01 14.42
C GLU A 316 -18.54 -18.25 13.21
N PHE A 317 -19.73 -18.59 12.71
CA PHE A 317 -20.36 -17.83 11.62
C PHE A 317 -20.52 -16.35 12.00
N GLY A 318 -21.00 -16.09 13.23
CA GLY A 318 -21.12 -14.72 13.74
C GLY A 318 -19.77 -14.01 13.82
N SER A 319 -18.73 -14.69 14.29
CA SER A 319 -17.36 -14.18 14.36
C SER A 319 -16.81 -13.84 12.98
N GLN A 320 -16.97 -14.75 12.01
CA GLN A 320 -16.51 -14.54 10.63
C GLN A 320 -17.22 -13.37 9.93
N VAL A 321 -18.54 -13.22 10.17
CA VAL A 321 -19.29 -12.07 9.63
C VAL A 321 -18.78 -10.76 10.21
N ILE A 322 -18.44 -10.70 11.49
CA ILE A 322 -17.87 -9.50 12.12
C ILE A 322 -16.46 -9.21 11.58
N SER A 323 -15.61 -10.25 11.43
CA SER A 323 -14.29 -10.12 10.82
C SER A 323 -14.39 -9.61 9.39
N PHE A 324 -15.33 -10.09 8.61
CA PHE A 324 -15.57 -9.61 7.26
C PHE A 324 -15.95 -8.13 7.22
N GLN A 325 -16.81 -7.68 8.15
CA GLN A 325 -17.16 -6.25 8.24
C GLN A 325 -15.94 -5.37 8.53
N PHE A 326 -15.07 -5.81 9.43
CA PHE A 326 -13.85 -5.11 9.78
C PHE A 326 -12.93 -4.95 8.55
N CYS A 327 -12.68 -6.03 7.81
CA CYS A 327 -11.90 -5.98 6.58
C CYS A 327 -12.56 -5.11 5.48
N ALA A 328 -13.89 -5.09 5.41
CA ALA A 328 -14.63 -4.28 4.46
C ALA A 328 -14.43 -2.76 4.67
N GLU A 329 -14.17 -2.30 5.89
CA GLU A 329 -13.84 -0.89 6.17
C GLU A 329 -12.50 -0.51 5.53
N TYR A 330 -11.46 -1.34 5.64
CA TYR A 330 -10.17 -1.12 4.96
C TYR A 330 -10.33 -1.05 3.44
N LEU A 331 -11.14 -1.94 2.86
CA LEU A 331 -11.45 -1.88 1.43
C LEU A 331 -12.18 -0.60 1.04
N SER A 332 -13.05 -0.08 1.91
CA SER A 332 -13.74 1.18 1.62
C SER A 332 -12.79 2.38 1.56
N VAL A 333 -11.72 2.37 2.37
CA VAL A 333 -10.66 3.39 2.34
C VAL A 333 -9.83 3.25 1.07
N PHE A 334 -9.49 2.01 0.71
CA PHE A 334 -8.83 1.72 -0.56
C PHE A 334 -9.65 2.17 -1.76
N ASP A 335 -10.95 1.86 -1.80
CA ASP A 335 -11.85 2.29 -2.87
C ASP A 335 -11.93 3.82 -2.97
N LYS A 336 -11.98 4.54 -1.85
CA LYS A 336 -11.93 6.01 -1.84
C LYS A 336 -10.63 6.54 -2.43
N PHE A 337 -9.49 5.92 -2.09
CA PHE A 337 -8.21 6.29 -2.65
C PHE A 337 -8.17 6.06 -4.17
N ILE A 338 -8.63 4.91 -4.66
CA ILE A 338 -8.68 4.60 -6.09
C ILE A 338 -9.65 5.52 -6.85
N GLN A 339 -10.78 5.89 -6.23
CA GLN A 339 -11.79 6.79 -6.83
C GLN A 339 -11.42 8.26 -6.69
N SER A 340 -10.35 8.61 -5.95
CA SER A 340 -9.90 9.99 -5.88
C SER A 340 -9.62 10.50 -7.30
N PRO A 341 -9.98 11.75 -7.62
CA PRO A 341 -9.80 12.27 -8.97
C PRO A 341 -8.31 12.20 -9.35
N ALA A 342 -8.04 11.58 -10.50
CA ALA A 342 -6.75 11.58 -11.17
C ALA A 342 -6.36 13.02 -11.55
N MET A 343 -5.34 13.20 -12.35
CA MET A 343 -4.99 14.55 -12.85
C MET A 343 -6.23 15.27 -13.38
N ALA A 344 -6.53 16.44 -12.82
CA ALA A 344 -7.70 17.23 -13.20
C ALA A 344 -7.58 17.86 -14.60
N TYR A 345 -6.48 17.60 -15.31
CA TYR A 345 -6.08 18.32 -16.52
C TYR A 345 -5.82 17.37 -17.67
N ASP A 346 -6.87 17.00 -18.34
CA ASP A 346 -6.84 16.45 -19.68
C ASP A 346 -6.76 17.60 -20.70
N GLY A 347 -5.68 18.39 -20.64
CA GLY A 347 -5.33 19.25 -21.75
C GLY A 347 -5.17 18.36 -22.98
N THR A 348 -5.86 18.71 -24.04
CA THR A 348 -5.92 17.91 -25.27
C THR A 348 -5.09 18.49 -26.40
N LEU A 349 -4.57 19.69 -26.21
CA LEU A 349 -3.78 20.36 -27.26
C LEU A 349 -2.40 19.71 -27.37
N PRO A 350 -2.01 19.25 -28.56
CA PRO A 350 -0.64 18.84 -28.80
C PRO A 350 0.29 20.05 -28.76
N ILE A 351 1.54 19.84 -28.38
CA ILE A 351 2.57 20.86 -28.61
C ILE A 351 2.91 20.81 -30.09
N GLU A 352 2.60 21.90 -30.79
CA GLU A 352 3.01 22.06 -32.18
C GLU A 352 4.54 22.01 -32.28
N LYS A 353 5.05 21.07 -33.08
CA LYS A 353 6.45 21.13 -33.52
C LYS A 353 6.57 22.29 -34.51
N ARG A 354 7.04 23.43 -34.04
CA ARG A 354 7.29 24.58 -34.92
C ARG A 354 8.63 24.39 -35.59
N ASP A 355 8.63 24.43 -36.91
CA ASP A 355 9.86 24.32 -37.72
C ASP A 355 10.80 25.51 -37.49
N ASP A 356 10.27 26.67 -37.04
CA ASP A 356 11.03 27.85 -36.67
C ASP A 356 11.70 27.75 -35.27
N GLY A 357 11.40 26.68 -34.51
CA GLY A 357 11.93 26.49 -33.18
C GLY A 357 11.54 27.57 -32.16
N GLN A 358 10.62 28.47 -32.51
CA GLN A 358 10.24 29.58 -31.65
C GLN A 358 9.15 29.22 -30.69
N TYR A 359 9.52 28.80 -29.50
CA TYR A 359 8.60 28.62 -28.37
C TYR A 359 8.81 29.74 -27.37
N GLU A 360 7.76 30.33 -26.87
CA GLU A 360 7.79 31.46 -25.97
C GLU A 360 7.03 31.10 -24.69
N PHE A 361 7.73 31.07 -23.55
CA PHE A 361 7.07 30.99 -22.27
C PHE A 361 6.87 32.37 -21.67
N GLU A 362 5.69 32.58 -21.08
CA GLU A 362 5.36 33.84 -20.45
C GLU A 362 4.59 33.61 -19.14
N PHE A 363 5.09 34.19 -18.06
CA PHE A 363 4.43 34.28 -16.78
C PHE A 363 3.70 35.63 -16.73
N HIS A 364 2.39 35.58 -16.52
CA HIS A 364 1.53 36.75 -16.46
C HIS A 364 1.04 36.92 -15.02
N ASP A 365 1.66 37.84 -14.30
CA ASP A 365 1.28 38.23 -12.94
C ASP A 365 1.09 37.04 -11.97
N VAL A 366 2.06 36.11 -12.00
CA VAL A 366 1.97 34.84 -11.31
C VAL A 366 2.30 34.99 -9.83
N SER A 367 1.37 34.58 -8.99
CA SER A 367 1.56 34.41 -7.54
C SER A 367 1.37 32.97 -7.13
N PHE A 368 2.10 32.53 -6.10
CA PHE A 368 2.02 31.15 -5.62
C PHE A 368 2.32 31.02 -4.12
N ALA A 369 1.51 30.20 -3.44
CA ALA A 369 1.75 29.70 -2.10
C ALA A 369 1.63 28.17 -2.09
N TYR A 370 2.53 27.47 -1.37
CA TYR A 370 2.42 26.02 -1.22
C TYR A 370 1.15 25.64 -0.46
N PRO A 371 0.50 24.52 -0.80
CA PRO A 371 -0.62 23.99 -0.02
C PRO A 371 -0.25 23.90 1.47
N ASP A 372 -1.18 24.24 2.34
CA ASP A 372 -1.05 24.17 3.80
C ASP A 372 -0.01 25.12 4.45
N CYS A 373 0.77 25.90 3.67
CA CYS A 373 1.78 26.80 4.23
C CYS A 373 1.31 28.25 4.45
N GLY A 374 0.26 28.69 3.79
CA GLY A 374 -0.32 30.04 3.92
C GLY A 374 0.62 31.21 3.61
N THR A 375 1.90 30.96 3.37
CA THR A 375 2.91 31.99 3.06
C THR A 375 3.14 32.04 1.55
N GLN A 376 2.94 33.20 0.96
CA GLN A 376 3.21 33.45 -0.46
C GLN A 376 4.71 33.33 -0.75
N VAL A 377 5.07 32.48 -1.71
CA VAL A 377 6.47 32.23 -2.11
C VAL A 377 6.83 32.98 -3.38
N LEU A 378 5.88 33.16 -4.30
CA LEU A 378 6.03 34.02 -5.47
C LEU A 378 4.91 35.06 -5.45
N SER A 379 5.24 36.31 -5.78
CA SER A 379 4.34 37.44 -5.76
C SER A 379 4.47 38.25 -7.05
N HIS A 380 3.38 38.28 -7.83
CA HIS A 380 3.26 39.10 -9.04
C HIS A 380 4.41 38.97 -10.04
N VAL A 381 4.87 37.72 -10.28
CA VAL A 381 5.98 37.43 -11.19
C VAL A 381 5.47 37.51 -12.63
N SER A 382 6.05 38.46 -13.40
CA SER A 382 5.88 38.55 -14.85
C SER A 382 7.22 38.37 -15.54
N LEU A 383 7.36 37.32 -16.35
CA LEU A 383 8.62 36.92 -16.98
C LEU A 383 8.32 36.30 -18.33
N LYS A 384 9.04 36.78 -19.34
CA LYS A 384 8.98 36.25 -20.70
C LYS A 384 10.35 35.77 -21.15
N PHE A 385 10.42 34.62 -21.78
CA PHE A 385 11.65 34.11 -22.37
C PHE A 385 11.36 33.27 -23.62
N ASN A 386 12.33 33.33 -24.55
CA ASN A 386 12.23 32.73 -25.87
C ASN A 386 13.13 31.50 -25.98
N ILE A 387 12.86 30.62 -26.96
CA ILE A 387 13.75 29.51 -27.30
C ILE A 387 15.12 30.02 -27.78
N GLY A 388 16.14 29.24 -27.40
CA GLY A 388 17.53 29.53 -27.68
C GLY A 388 18.17 30.47 -26.67
N GLU A 389 17.40 31.03 -25.74
CA GLU A 389 17.91 31.91 -24.69
C GLU A 389 18.52 31.10 -23.54
N LYS A 390 19.68 31.46 -23.08
CA LYS A 390 20.31 30.95 -21.86
C LYS A 390 20.06 31.93 -20.73
N MET A 391 19.22 31.59 -19.82
CA MET A 391 18.82 32.45 -18.70
C MET A 391 19.36 31.93 -17.38
N ALA A 392 20.00 32.81 -16.61
CA ALA A 392 20.32 32.51 -15.21
C ALA A 392 19.24 33.06 -14.28
N LEU A 393 18.78 32.21 -13.36
CA LEU A 393 17.87 32.59 -12.27
C LEU A 393 18.64 32.62 -10.95
N VAL A 394 18.79 33.83 -10.40
CA VAL A 394 19.66 34.11 -9.25
C VAL A 394 18.87 34.69 -8.10
N GLY A 395 19.35 34.55 -6.89
CA GLY A 395 18.73 35.12 -5.68
C GLY A 395 19.12 34.37 -4.42
N GLN A 396 18.75 34.89 -3.28
CA GLN A 396 19.02 34.26 -2.00
C GLN A 396 18.26 32.94 -1.85
N ASN A 397 18.66 32.12 -0.85
CA ASN A 397 17.91 30.92 -0.49
C ASN A 397 16.50 31.30 -0.06
N GLY A 398 15.49 30.58 -0.56
CA GLY A 398 14.09 30.88 -0.28
C GLY A 398 13.47 31.99 -1.16
N ALA A 399 14.21 32.59 -2.11
CA ALA A 399 13.67 33.63 -3.01
C ALA A 399 12.62 33.12 -4.03
N GLY A 400 12.33 31.80 -4.08
CA GLY A 400 11.32 31.23 -4.97
C GLY A 400 11.84 30.63 -6.28
N LYS A 401 13.16 30.51 -6.47
CA LYS A 401 13.79 30.02 -7.72
C LYS A 401 13.29 28.63 -8.15
N THR A 402 13.45 27.62 -7.28
CA THR A 402 12.99 26.25 -7.55
C THR A 402 11.46 26.19 -7.68
N THR A 403 10.74 27.04 -6.95
CA THR A 403 9.26 27.12 -7.04
C THR A 403 8.82 27.59 -8.43
N LEU A 404 9.49 28.58 -9.00
CA LEU A 404 9.21 29.05 -10.35
C LEU A 404 9.39 27.93 -11.40
N ILE A 405 10.43 27.11 -11.26
CA ILE A 405 10.65 25.95 -12.13
C ILE A 405 9.59 24.86 -11.92
N LYS A 406 9.21 24.60 -10.68
CA LYS A 406 8.14 23.64 -10.38
C LYS A 406 6.82 24.05 -11.02
N LEU A 407 6.48 25.33 -11.03
CA LEU A 407 5.30 25.86 -11.73
C LEU A 407 5.45 25.72 -13.26
N LEU A 408 6.62 26.05 -13.80
CA LEU A 408 6.90 25.89 -15.23
C LEU A 408 6.78 24.43 -15.68
N CYS A 409 7.19 23.48 -14.84
CA CYS A 409 7.06 22.05 -15.12
C CYS A 409 5.64 21.48 -14.84
N ARG A 410 4.65 22.31 -14.49
CA ARG A 410 3.29 21.90 -14.13
C ARG A 410 3.23 20.91 -12.95
N LEU A 411 4.19 20.99 -12.02
CA LEU A 411 4.14 20.21 -10.78
C LEU A 411 3.13 20.82 -9.79
N TYR A 412 2.93 22.14 -9.88
CA TYR A 412 1.94 22.91 -9.14
C TYR A 412 1.19 23.85 -10.06
N GLU A 413 -0.01 24.24 -9.63
CA GLU A 413 -0.81 25.27 -10.28
C GLU A 413 -0.56 26.63 -9.60
N PRO A 414 -0.39 27.74 -10.34
CA PRO A 414 -0.27 29.05 -9.73
C PRO A 414 -1.55 29.41 -8.95
N THR A 415 -1.38 30.09 -7.82
CA THR A 415 -2.52 30.54 -7.00
C THR A 415 -3.26 31.70 -7.71
N GLU A 416 -2.51 32.58 -8.37
CA GLU A 416 -3.00 33.68 -9.19
C GLU A 416 -2.13 33.86 -10.42
N GLY A 417 -2.72 34.45 -11.48
CA GLY A 417 -2.03 34.65 -12.75
C GLY A 417 -2.06 33.43 -13.65
N THR A 418 -1.33 33.45 -14.75
CA THR A 418 -1.28 32.37 -15.73
C THR A 418 0.12 32.20 -16.31
N ILE A 419 0.44 30.98 -16.72
CA ILE A 419 1.68 30.65 -17.44
C ILE A 419 1.26 30.19 -18.83
N THR A 420 1.85 30.80 -19.86
CA THR A 420 1.50 30.47 -21.23
C THR A 420 2.72 29.96 -22.02
N LEU A 421 2.45 29.07 -22.96
CA LEU A 421 3.38 28.66 -24.02
C LEU A 421 2.79 29.09 -25.36
N ASN A 422 3.47 29.96 -26.06
CA ASN A 422 3.01 30.58 -27.31
C ASN A 422 1.63 31.24 -27.16
N GLY A 423 1.40 31.93 -26.05
CA GLY A 423 0.12 32.61 -25.75
C GLY A 423 -1.02 31.70 -25.32
N ILE A 424 -0.80 30.38 -25.26
CA ILE A 424 -1.80 29.41 -24.79
C ILE A 424 -1.42 28.95 -23.38
N ASP A 425 -2.40 28.92 -22.47
CA ASP A 425 -2.21 28.45 -21.11
C ASP A 425 -1.63 27.02 -21.12
N ILE A 426 -0.55 26.80 -20.35
CA ILE A 426 0.16 25.50 -20.30
C ILE A 426 -0.73 24.35 -19.86
N TRP A 427 -1.80 24.61 -19.09
CA TRP A 427 -2.74 23.61 -18.62
C TRP A 427 -3.66 23.06 -19.71
N LYS A 428 -3.75 23.70 -20.87
CA LYS A 428 -4.53 23.23 -22.03
C LYS A 428 -3.78 22.19 -22.88
N TYR A 429 -2.47 22.08 -22.72
CA TYR A 429 -1.67 21.09 -23.44
C TYR A 429 -1.78 19.71 -22.85
N ASN A 430 -1.64 18.68 -23.70
CA ASN A 430 -1.48 17.31 -23.24
C ASN A 430 -0.28 17.21 -22.29
N TYR A 431 -0.46 16.59 -21.11
CA TYR A 431 0.55 16.59 -20.08
C TYR A 431 1.83 15.82 -20.48
N GLU A 432 1.66 14.66 -21.13
CA GLU A 432 2.82 13.87 -21.58
C GLU A 432 3.64 14.59 -22.64
N GLU A 433 2.98 15.22 -23.61
CA GLU A 433 3.68 16.00 -24.62
C GLU A 433 4.35 17.23 -24.03
N TYR A 434 3.67 17.92 -23.10
CA TYR A 434 4.22 19.05 -22.40
C TYR A 434 5.48 18.68 -21.61
N THR A 435 5.44 17.60 -20.84
CA THR A 435 6.59 17.17 -20.04
C THR A 435 7.74 16.63 -20.89
N ARG A 436 7.48 16.13 -22.11
CA ARG A 436 8.52 15.75 -23.06
C ARG A 436 9.34 16.94 -23.56
N ALA A 437 8.79 18.16 -23.52
CA ALA A 437 9.50 19.36 -23.92
C ALA A 437 10.61 19.77 -22.93
N PHE A 438 10.65 19.21 -21.72
CA PHE A 438 11.61 19.58 -20.69
C PHE A 438 12.58 18.47 -20.34
N SER A 439 13.86 18.82 -20.19
CA SER A 439 14.89 18.04 -19.51
C SER A 439 15.26 18.79 -18.22
N VAL A 440 14.95 18.23 -17.06
CA VAL A 440 15.14 18.92 -15.78
C VAL A 440 16.03 18.12 -14.86
N VAL A 441 17.01 18.78 -14.25
CA VAL A 441 17.80 18.28 -13.13
C VAL A 441 17.47 19.14 -11.92
N PHE A 442 16.71 18.62 -10.98
CA PHE A 442 16.44 19.29 -9.71
C PHE A 442 17.58 19.11 -8.73
N GLN A 443 17.67 19.98 -7.73
CA GLN A 443 18.68 19.90 -6.67
C GLN A 443 18.56 18.57 -5.87
N ASP A 444 17.34 18.10 -5.64
CA ASP A 444 16.98 16.89 -4.92
C ASP A 444 16.72 15.68 -5.86
N PHE A 445 17.47 15.60 -6.96
CA PHE A 445 17.33 14.51 -7.93
C PHE A 445 17.48 13.13 -7.29
N ALA A 446 16.74 12.15 -7.79
CA ALA A 446 16.81 10.77 -7.33
C ALA A 446 17.48 9.86 -8.37
N MET A 447 18.40 9.00 -7.91
CA MET A 447 18.86 7.81 -8.62
C MET A 447 18.15 6.59 -8.07
N PHE A 448 17.76 5.70 -8.96
CA PHE A 448 17.01 4.50 -8.60
C PHE A 448 17.93 3.29 -8.52
N SER A 449 17.56 2.30 -7.71
CA SER A 449 18.24 1.00 -7.67
C SER A 449 17.89 0.18 -8.92
N LEU A 450 18.34 0.69 -10.08
CA LEU A 450 18.17 0.16 -11.43
C LEU A 450 19.52 0.16 -12.14
N PRO A 451 19.69 -0.55 -13.28
CA PRO A 451 20.88 -0.44 -14.11
C PRO A 451 21.23 1.01 -14.50
N VAL A 452 22.52 1.29 -14.64
CA VAL A 452 23.02 2.63 -15.06
C VAL A 452 22.33 3.09 -16.33
N GLY A 453 22.25 2.23 -17.36
CA GLY A 453 21.59 2.56 -18.62
C GLY A 453 20.10 2.91 -18.45
N GLU A 454 19.36 2.18 -17.63
CA GLU A 454 17.95 2.46 -17.34
C GLU A 454 17.76 3.76 -16.55
N ASN A 455 18.69 4.06 -15.64
CA ASN A 455 18.70 5.34 -14.93
C ASN A 455 18.90 6.53 -15.86
N ILE A 456 19.75 6.40 -16.89
CA ILE A 456 20.02 7.43 -17.90
C ILE A 456 18.84 7.54 -18.88
N ALA A 457 18.40 6.42 -19.44
CA ALA A 457 17.34 6.38 -20.44
C ALA A 457 15.94 6.68 -19.84
N ALA A 458 15.78 6.57 -18.52
CA ALA A 458 14.49 6.55 -17.85
C ALA A 458 13.50 5.54 -18.49
N SER A 459 14.02 4.45 -19.02
CA SER A 459 13.30 3.41 -19.76
C SER A 459 14.06 2.10 -19.70
N SER A 460 13.34 0.97 -19.78
CA SER A 460 13.95 -0.36 -19.95
C SER A 460 14.51 -0.59 -21.37
N ALA A 461 14.05 0.20 -22.34
CA ALA A 461 14.59 0.22 -23.69
C ALA A 461 15.73 1.27 -23.78
N VAL A 462 16.96 0.82 -23.61
CA VAL A 462 18.17 1.67 -23.62
C VAL A 462 18.81 1.64 -24.99
N ASP A 463 18.96 2.82 -25.61
CA ASP A 463 19.87 3.01 -26.74
C ASP A 463 21.30 3.09 -26.17
N GLU A 464 22.06 2.01 -26.32
CA GLU A 464 23.41 1.91 -25.73
C GLU A 464 24.40 2.92 -26.36
N GLU A 465 24.31 3.20 -27.66
CA GLU A 465 25.19 4.15 -28.35
C GLU A 465 25.00 5.55 -27.77
N ARG A 466 23.76 5.99 -27.70
CA ARG A 466 23.40 7.28 -27.12
C ARG A 466 23.72 7.37 -25.62
N ALA A 467 23.54 6.28 -24.87
CA ALA A 467 23.89 6.25 -23.46
C ALA A 467 25.40 6.44 -23.24
N TRP A 468 26.24 5.85 -24.10
CA TRP A 468 27.68 6.05 -24.04
C TRP A 468 28.08 7.45 -24.46
N GLU A 469 27.46 8.04 -25.49
CA GLU A 469 27.70 9.43 -25.91
C GLU A 469 27.45 10.41 -24.74
N VAL A 470 26.32 10.33 -24.09
CA VAL A 470 26.01 11.25 -22.98
C VAL A 470 26.90 10.99 -21.75
N LEU A 471 27.35 9.74 -21.53
CA LEU A 471 28.31 9.42 -20.46
C LEU A 471 29.68 10.00 -20.75
N ASP A 472 30.12 10.02 -22.03
CA ASP A 472 31.36 10.68 -22.45
C ASP A 472 31.27 12.20 -22.24
N GLN A 473 30.12 12.80 -22.55
CA GLN A 473 29.88 14.22 -22.36
C GLN A 473 29.96 14.68 -20.90
N VAL A 474 29.51 13.81 -19.95
CA VAL A 474 29.59 14.10 -18.51
C VAL A 474 30.82 13.48 -17.84
N GLU A 475 31.78 12.99 -18.60
CA GLU A 475 33.05 12.39 -18.13
C GLU A 475 32.84 11.19 -17.15
N LEU A 476 31.83 10.37 -17.38
CA LEU A 476 31.57 9.17 -16.59
C LEU A 476 31.80 7.85 -17.33
N SER A 477 32.04 7.89 -18.66
CA SER A 477 32.17 6.68 -19.46
C SER A 477 33.31 5.76 -18.96
N GLY A 478 34.46 6.34 -18.59
CA GLY A 478 35.60 5.57 -18.05
C GLY A 478 35.21 4.83 -16.75
N ARG A 479 34.48 5.49 -15.86
CA ARG A 479 34.02 4.91 -14.59
C ARG A 479 33.00 3.80 -14.83
N VAL A 480 32.02 4.01 -15.72
CA VAL A 480 30.97 3.04 -16.03
C VAL A 480 31.57 1.82 -16.77
N ARG A 481 32.53 2.02 -17.70
CA ARG A 481 33.26 0.92 -18.36
C ARG A 481 34.09 0.08 -17.40
N ALA A 482 34.58 0.67 -16.31
CA ALA A 482 35.29 -0.05 -15.26
C ALA A 482 34.38 -0.85 -14.33
N MET A 483 33.07 -0.64 -14.35
CA MET A 483 32.11 -1.46 -13.65
C MET A 483 31.96 -2.83 -14.33
N LYS A 484 31.69 -3.88 -13.56
CA LYS A 484 31.67 -5.28 -14.04
C LYS A 484 30.77 -5.49 -15.26
N ASP A 485 29.57 -4.87 -15.25
CA ASP A 485 28.53 -5.09 -16.26
C ASP A 485 28.24 -3.81 -17.08
N GLY A 486 29.10 -2.79 -17.00
CA GLY A 486 28.96 -1.52 -17.74
C GLY A 486 27.60 -0.85 -17.51
N LEU A 487 26.87 -0.53 -18.59
CA LEU A 487 25.54 0.05 -18.53
C LEU A 487 24.49 -0.81 -17.78
N LYS A 488 24.71 -2.14 -17.69
CA LYS A 488 23.82 -3.06 -17.00
C LYS A 488 24.14 -3.18 -15.51
N THR A 489 25.16 -2.48 -15.02
CA THR A 489 25.51 -2.47 -13.59
C THR A 489 24.38 -1.84 -12.79
N GLN A 490 23.87 -2.56 -11.81
CA GLN A 490 22.87 -2.09 -10.86
C GLN A 490 23.45 -1.01 -9.96
N LEU A 491 22.74 0.11 -9.80
CA LEU A 491 23.08 1.10 -8.78
C LEU A 491 22.49 0.72 -7.43
N TYR A 492 23.21 1.03 -6.37
CA TYR A 492 22.86 0.77 -4.98
C TYR A 492 22.58 -0.70 -4.60
N ASN A 493 22.95 -1.03 -3.38
CA ASN A 493 22.98 -2.42 -2.92
C ASN A 493 21.65 -2.92 -2.32
N ASN A 494 20.51 -2.43 -2.76
CA ASN A 494 19.22 -2.86 -2.21
C ASN A 494 18.91 -4.34 -2.41
N ASN A 495 19.56 -5.00 -3.39
CA ASN A 495 19.36 -6.42 -3.73
C ASN A 495 20.65 -7.27 -3.65
N GLY A 496 21.69 -6.79 -2.99
CA GLY A 496 22.92 -7.56 -2.72
C GLY A 496 23.99 -7.54 -3.81
N ALA A 497 23.81 -6.84 -4.94
CA ALA A 497 24.76 -6.85 -6.06
C ALA A 497 25.02 -5.48 -6.71
N GLY A 498 24.56 -4.38 -6.13
CA GLY A 498 24.68 -3.04 -6.71
C GLY A 498 25.99 -2.34 -6.34
N VAL A 499 26.33 -1.32 -7.11
CA VAL A 499 27.49 -0.44 -6.91
C VAL A 499 27.02 0.91 -6.42
N ASP A 500 27.60 1.39 -5.33
CA ASP A 500 27.35 2.75 -4.85
C ASP A 500 28.11 3.76 -5.69
N VAL A 501 27.47 4.89 -5.94
CA VAL A 501 28.04 6.05 -6.63
C VAL A 501 28.21 7.20 -5.66
N SER A 502 29.28 7.98 -5.84
CA SER A 502 29.47 9.22 -5.08
C SER A 502 28.41 10.27 -5.43
N GLY A 503 28.20 11.27 -4.56
CA GLY A 503 27.26 12.37 -4.83
C GLY A 503 27.56 13.07 -6.17
N GLY A 504 28.83 13.30 -6.49
CA GLY A 504 29.24 13.90 -7.76
C GLY A 504 29.00 12.99 -8.97
N GLU A 505 29.21 11.67 -8.83
CA GLU A 505 28.88 10.70 -9.88
C GLU A 505 27.36 10.62 -10.11
N ALA A 506 26.57 10.58 -9.03
CA ALA A 506 25.11 10.59 -9.11
C ALA A 506 24.57 11.86 -9.80
N GLN A 507 25.17 13.02 -9.49
CA GLN A 507 24.82 14.28 -10.12
C GLN A 507 25.12 14.29 -11.62
N ARG A 508 26.31 13.81 -12.03
CA ARG A 508 26.66 13.66 -13.44
C ARG A 508 25.75 12.67 -14.17
N LEU A 509 25.31 11.58 -13.50
CA LEU A 509 24.30 10.67 -14.05
C LEU A 509 22.94 11.36 -14.24
N ALA A 510 22.54 12.26 -13.34
CA ALA A 510 21.31 13.03 -13.49
C ALA A 510 21.39 14.00 -14.69
N ILE A 511 22.55 14.62 -14.91
CA ILE A 511 22.81 15.44 -16.09
C ILE A 511 22.78 14.57 -17.36
N ALA A 512 23.42 13.39 -17.36
CA ALA A 512 23.38 12.45 -18.48
C ALA A 512 21.94 12.05 -18.82
N ARG A 513 21.07 11.82 -17.82
CA ARG A 513 19.62 11.56 -18.01
C ARG A 513 18.94 12.73 -18.74
N ALA A 514 19.23 13.96 -18.35
CA ALA A 514 18.65 15.14 -18.98
C ALA A 514 19.13 15.29 -20.44
N LEU A 515 20.40 15.02 -20.72
CA LEU A 515 20.98 15.05 -22.08
C LEU A 515 20.43 13.91 -22.96
N TYR A 516 20.29 12.71 -22.39
CA TYR A 516 19.72 11.56 -23.10
C TYR A 516 18.28 11.83 -23.56
N LYS A 517 17.48 12.54 -22.77
CA LYS A 517 16.11 12.92 -23.12
C LYS A 517 16.07 13.90 -24.30
N ASP A 518 17.06 14.75 -24.46
CA ASP A 518 17.25 15.67 -25.58
C ASP A 518 16.10 16.65 -25.84
N ALA A 519 15.48 17.13 -24.78
CA ALA A 519 14.36 18.03 -24.85
C ALA A 519 14.80 19.44 -25.31
N PRO A 520 13.90 20.25 -25.94
CA PRO A 520 14.19 21.63 -26.38
C PRO A 520 14.45 22.60 -25.21
N PHE A 521 13.87 22.31 -24.02
CA PHE A 521 14.11 23.10 -22.81
C PHE A 521 14.93 22.29 -21.81
N VAL A 522 16.04 22.87 -21.37
CA VAL A 522 16.92 22.26 -20.37
C VAL A 522 16.94 23.13 -19.11
N ILE A 523 16.61 22.55 -17.97
CA ILE A 523 16.56 23.24 -16.70
C ILE A 523 17.51 22.56 -15.73
N LEU A 524 18.43 23.33 -15.17
CA LEU A 524 19.39 22.85 -14.17
C LEU A 524 19.24 23.66 -12.90
N ASP A 525 18.81 22.97 -11.85
CA ASP A 525 18.71 23.54 -10.50
C ASP A 525 19.90 23.09 -9.67
N GLU A 526 20.88 23.99 -9.50
CA GLU A 526 22.14 23.76 -8.78
C GLU A 526 22.90 22.50 -9.21
N PRO A 527 23.17 22.31 -10.50
CA PRO A 527 23.68 21.05 -11.04
C PRO A 527 25.10 20.71 -10.61
N THR A 528 25.78 21.55 -9.86
CA THR A 528 27.21 21.42 -9.51
C THR A 528 27.47 21.47 -8.00
N ALA A 529 26.43 21.40 -7.17
CA ALA A 529 26.56 21.53 -5.71
C ALA A 529 27.52 20.49 -5.06
N ALA A 530 27.65 19.29 -5.66
CA ALA A 530 28.51 18.21 -5.18
C ALA A 530 29.84 18.06 -5.94
N LEU A 531 30.17 19.02 -6.84
CA LEU A 531 31.37 18.97 -7.68
C LEU A 531 32.46 19.92 -7.18
N ASP A 532 33.71 19.54 -7.43
CA ASP A 532 34.84 20.44 -7.25
C ASP A 532 34.85 21.54 -8.31
N PRO A 533 35.53 22.72 -8.06
CA PRO A 533 35.49 23.87 -8.96
C PRO A 533 36.04 23.60 -10.37
N ILE A 534 36.94 22.64 -10.53
CA ILE A 534 37.54 22.32 -11.86
C ILE A 534 36.55 21.48 -12.66
N ALA A 535 36.01 20.41 -12.05
CA ALA A 535 34.96 19.60 -12.67
C ALA A 535 33.70 20.41 -12.99
N GLU A 536 33.38 21.39 -12.14
CA GLU A 536 32.27 22.31 -12.39
C GLU A 536 32.52 23.18 -13.66
N ALA A 537 33.69 23.82 -13.78
CA ALA A 537 34.02 24.63 -14.93
C ALA A 537 33.95 23.83 -16.25
N GLN A 538 34.49 22.61 -16.24
CA GLN A 538 34.46 21.71 -17.38
C GLN A 538 33.03 21.31 -17.77
N ILE A 539 32.18 20.99 -16.78
CA ILE A 539 30.78 20.65 -17.02
C ILE A 539 30.03 21.87 -17.62
N TYR A 540 30.26 23.08 -17.13
CA TYR A 540 29.60 24.25 -17.70
C TYR A 540 30.10 24.56 -19.13
N GLU A 541 31.39 24.39 -19.43
CA GLU A 541 31.91 24.52 -20.80
C GLU A 541 31.30 23.48 -21.73
N ASN A 542 31.34 22.20 -21.34
CA ASN A 542 30.72 21.11 -22.08
C ASN A 542 29.23 21.34 -22.25
N PHE A 543 28.55 21.77 -21.18
CA PHE A 543 27.11 21.99 -21.20
C PHE A 543 26.72 23.17 -22.14
N ASN A 544 27.49 24.23 -22.20
CA ASN A 544 27.27 25.32 -23.15
C ASN A 544 27.33 24.87 -24.60
N GLU A 545 28.22 23.93 -24.91
CA GLU A 545 28.28 23.28 -26.22
C GLU A 545 27.03 22.43 -26.51
N MET A 546 26.56 21.66 -25.51
CA MET A 546 25.44 20.76 -25.64
C MET A 546 24.10 21.47 -25.79
N VAL A 547 23.95 22.65 -25.20
CA VAL A 547 22.71 23.46 -25.25
C VAL A 547 22.74 24.58 -26.30
N LYS A 548 23.72 24.57 -27.24
CA LYS A 548 23.89 25.64 -28.24
C LYS A 548 22.61 26.05 -28.98
N ASN A 549 21.72 25.11 -29.23
CA ASN A 549 20.46 25.31 -29.97
C ASN A 549 19.21 25.11 -29.11
N LYS A 550 19.34 25.13 -27.78
CA LYS A 550 18.26 24.88 -26.84
C LYS A 550 18.05 26.05 -25.90
N THR A 551 16.86 26.17 -25.37
CA THR A 551 16.61 27.10 -24.27
C THR A 551 17.12 26.45 -22.96
N ALA A 552 17.94 27.20 -22.22
CA ALA A 552 18.48 26.73 -20.97
C ALA A 552 18.18 27.68 -19.81
N ILE A 553 17.69 27.14 -18.71
CA ILE A 553 17.48 27.87 -17.46
C ILE A 553 18.44 27.30 -16.42
N TYR A 554 19.29 28.16 -15.90
CA TYR A 554 20.26 27.82 -14.86
C TYR A 554 19.86 28.47 -13.55
N ILE A 555 19.62 27.65 -12.54
CA ILE A 555 19.59 28.14 -11.17
C ILE A 555 20.94 27.84 -10.57
N SER A 556 21.67 28.88 -10.21
CA SER A 556 22.98 28.74 -9.59
C SER A 556 23.16 29.70 -8.43
N HIS A 557 23.75 29.16 -7.36
CA HIS A 557 24.29 30.00 -6.28
C HIS A 557 25.71 30.49 -6.58
N ARG A 558 26.35 30.00 -7.65
CA ARG A 558 27.69 30.40 -8.05
C ARG A 558 27.60 31.40 -9.21
N MET A 559 27.97 32.65 -8.91
CA MET A 559 27.83 33.74 -9.84
C MET A 559 28.78 33.64 -11.07
N SER A 560 29.82 32.80 -10.99
CA SER A 560 30.74 32.53 -12.12
C SER A 560 30.02 31.91 -13.31
N SER A 561 29.01 31.06 -13.08
CA SER A 561 28.23 30.43 -14.13
C SER A 561 27.28 31.41 -14.87
N CYS A 562 26.91 32.52 -14.23
CA CYS A 562 25.99 33.49 -14.80
C CYS A 562 26.61 34.27 -15.99
N LYS A 563 27.95 34.32 -16.10
CA LYS A 563 28.64 34.98 -17.21
C LYS A 563 28.37 34.40 -18.59
N PHE A 564 27.99 33.12 -18.62
CA PHE A 564 27.72 32.42 -19.89
C PHE A 564 26.25 32.52 -20.32
N CYS A 565 25.42 33.23 -19.54
CA CYS A 565 24.00 33.38 -19.82
C CYS A 565 23.73 34.69 -20.58
N ASP A 566 22.77 34.61 -21.50
CA ASP A 566 22.36 35.78 -22.32
C ASP A 566 21.60 36.79 -21.45
N ARG A 567 20.87 36.31 -20.45
CA ARG A 567 20.10 37.11 -19.50
C ARG A 567 20.14 36.56 -18.11
N ILE A 568 20.13 37.43 -17.14
CA ILE A 568 20.08 37.12 -15.71
C ILE A 568 18.81 37.73 -15.12
N VAL A 569 18.08 36.93 -14.37
CA VAL A 569 16.89 37.34 -13.61
C VAL A 569 17.20 37.17 -12.15
N VAL A 570 17.09 38.25 -11.39
CA VAL A 570 17.30 38.23 -9.93
C VAL A 570 15.97 38.19 -9.22
N LEU A 571 15.74 37.12 -8.48
CA LEU A 571 14.60 37.01 -7.60
C LEU A 571 14.98 37.44 -6.18
N ASP A 572 14.16 38.29 -5.62
CA ASP A 572 14.25 38.68 -4.20
C ASP A 572 12.85 38.65 -3.57
N THR A 573 12.74 37.98 -2.40
CA THR A 573 11.49 37.88 -1.64
C THR A 573 10.25 37.51 -2.50
N GLY A 574 10.43 36.61 -3.46
CA GLY A 574 9.35 36.09 -4.31
C GLY A 574 8.99 36.96 -5.52
N SER A 575 9.70 38.05 -5.77
CA SER A 575 9.46 38.97 -6.89
C SER A 575 10.73 39.12 -7.74
N ILE A 576 10.57 39.55 -9.01
CA ILE A 576 11.70 39.90 -9.86
C ILE A 576 12.20 41.29 -9.46
N ALA A 577 13.43 41.34 -8.92
CA ALA A 577 14.07 42.59 -8.47
C ALA A 577 14.90 43.24 -9.56
N GLU A 578 15.67 42.45 -10.32
CA GLU A 578 16.57 42.95 -11.35
C GLU A 578 16.57 42.00 -12.56
N MET A 579 16.78 42.53 -13.75
CA MET A 579 16.89 41.77 -14.99
C MET A 579 17.85 42.45 -15.97
N GLY A 580 18.83 41.71 -16.46
CA GLY A 580 19.81 42.26 -17.40
C GLY A 580 20.87 41.26 -17.81
N THR A 581 21.95 41.73 -18.40
CA THR A 581 23.16 40.95 -18.65
C THR A 581 24.13 41.05 -17.48
N HIS A 582 25.16 40.22 -17.46
CA HIS A 582 26.19 40.25 -16.42
C HIS A 582 26.79 41.66 -16.24
N ASP A 583 27.17 42.28 -17.36
CA ASP A 583 27.83 43.58 -17.34
C ASP A 583 26.90 44.72 -16.90
N THR A 584 25.65 44.72 -17.38
CA THR A 584 24.66 45.75 -17.01
C THR A 584 24.32 45.66 -15.51
N LEU A 585 24.09 44.47 -14.96
CA LEU A 585 23.74 44.31 -13.57
C LEU A 585 24.91 44.59 -12.61
N LEU A 586 26.14 44.35 -13.05
CA LEU A 586 27.33 44.78 -12.29
C LEU A 586 27.46 46.30 -12.23
N ALA A 587 27.19 46.99 -13.35
CA ALA A 587 27.26 48.46 -13.44
C ALA A 587 26.19 49.16 -12.60
N GLU A 588 25.00 48.52 -12.44
CA GLU A 588 23.89 49.02 -11.62
C GLU A 588 24.16 48.97 -10.10
N ASN A 589 25.20 48.23 -9.66
CA ASN A 589 25.55 48.06 -8.25
C ASN A 589 24.38 47.61 -7.34
N GLY A 590 23.47 46.85 -7.90
CA GLY A 590 22.25 46.34 -7.24
C GLY A 590 22.46 45.06 -6.40
N ILE A 591 21.42 44.26 -6.31
CA ILE A 591 21.45 42.98 -5.60
C ILE A 591 22.41 42.01 -6.26
N TYR A 592 22.39 41.92 -7.60
CA TYR A 592 23.30 41.07 -8.36
C TYR A 592 24.76 41.39 -8.10
N ALA A 593 25.12 42.66 -8.18
CA ALA A 593 26.50 43.11 -7.98
C ALA A 593 26.99 42.78 -6.56
N ARG A 594 26.15 42.99 -5.56
CA ARG A 594 26.46 42.62 -4.15
C ARG A 594 26.67 41.11 -3.98
N LEU A 595 25.81 40.30 -4.56
CA LEU A 595 25.95 38.84 -4.51
C LEU A 595 27.23 38.37 -5.20
N TYR A 596 27.54 38.95 -6.37
CA TYR A 596 28.73 38.63 -7.12
C TYR A 596 30.01 39.04 -6.36
N GLN A 597 30.07 40.26 -5.84
CA GLN A 597 31.23 40.76 -5.08
C GLN A 597 31.46 39.96 -3.79
N THR A 598 30.40 39.62 -3.10
CA THR A 598 30.49 38.80 -1.90
C THR A 598 31.12 37.43 -2.20
N GLN A 599 30.70 36.78 -3.30
CA GLN A 599 31.30 35.50 -3.69
C GLN A 599 32.74 35.66 -4.19
N ALA A 600 33.02 36.69 -4.98
CA ALA A 600 34.38 36.94 -5.50
C ALA A 600 35.41 37.10 -4.37
N GLN A 601 35.02 37.68 -3.23
CA GLN A 601 35.90 37.85 -2.06
C GLN A 601 36.30 36.49 -1.42
N TYR A 602 35.55 35.45 -1.59
CA TYR A 602 35.86 34.10 -1.06
C TYR A 602 36.70 33.24 -2.00
N TYR A 603 36.84 33.66 -3.27
CA TYR A 603 37.63 32.95 -4.29
C TYR A 603 38.88 33.73 -4.72
N ALA A 604 39.12 34.95 -4.23
CA ALA A 604 40.34 35.72 -4.38
C ALA A 604 41.29 35.45 -3.22
#